data_d98e3f7eb81bc054827b9c511c8ecaa1
#
_entry.id   d98e3f7eb81bc054827b9c511c8ecaa1
#
_cell.length_a   1.000
_cell.length_b   1.000
_cell.length_c   1.000
_cell.angle_alpha   90.00
_cell.angle_beta   90.00
_cell.angle_gamma   90.00
#
_symmetry.space_group_name_H-M   'P 1'
#
loop_
_entity.id
_entity.type
_entity.pdbx_description
1 polymer ?
#
loop_
_entity_poly.entity_id
_entity_poly.type
_entity_poly.pdbx_seq_one_letter_code
_entity_poly.pdbx_strand_id
1 'polypeptide(L)'
;MALNKINPTQTEIWNKLTDHYNETKDLHLRSMFASDAKRAEKFTLLWNDFLFDYSKNRITPETKKLLLQLAEEVKLSDAIKKYFEGDGINETEGRAVLHTALRAKKNDSVLVEGVNVMPEVYAVKEHIKKFTNAVIKGDLKGFTGKPFTDVVNIGIGGSDLGPAMVVEALKFYKNQLNVHFVSNVDGDHVHEVLKVLDPETTLFVVVSKTFTTQETLSNATTIKKWFLEHASQNDIAKHFAAVSTNTEKIAEFGIDEANVFPMWDWVGGRFSLWSAVGLTIALAVGYDNFDALLDGAYETDIHFRDTDFSENIPVIMALLSVWYNNFYEAETEAIIPYAQYLSRFSAYLQQGIMESNGKSVDRSGNTVGYETGTIIWGEPGTNSQHAFFQLIHQGTKLIPTDFIGFKHSLHADKDHHDKLMANYFAQTEALMNGKTKAEVIEELKSKKLSEKEIDELAPFKVFTGNKPTNTILIDKLTPKSLGSLIALYEHKIFVQGVIWNIFSYDQWGVELGKQLAGTILNDIQSSEISKHDSSTLRLLQHFKK
;
A
#
# COMPACT_ATOMS: atom_id res chain seq x y z
N MET A 1 -13.64 -6.16 -22.24
CA MET A 1 -15.08 -6.18 -21.83
C MET A 1 -15.24 -5.54 -20.46
N ALA A 2 -16.39 -4.92 -20.16
CA ALA A 2 -16.66 -4.31 -18.85
C ALA A 2 -16.79 -5.33 -17.71
N LEU A 3 -16.52 -4.91 -16.48
CA LEU A 3 -16.83 -5.70 -15.28
C LEU A 3 -18.34 -5.82 -15.08
N ASN A 4 -18.78 -6.94 -14.45
CA ASN A 4 -20.18 -7.12 -14.09
C ASN A 4 -20.63 -6.04 -13.09
N LYS A 5 -21.85 -5.53 -13.25
CA LYS A 5 -22.43 -4.45 -12.42
C LYS A 5 -23.47 -5.03 -11.47
N ILE A 6 -23.00 -5.81 -10.50
CA ILE A 6 -23.85 -6.52 -9.54
C ILE A 6 -23.80 -5.79 -8.20
N ASN A 7 -24.91 -5.26 -7.75
CA ASN A 7 -25.03 -4.66 -6.42
C ASN A 7 -24.99 -5.81 -5.36
N PRO A 8 -24.01 -5.84 -4.46
CA PRO A 8 -23.84 -6.95 -3.52
C PRO A 8 -25.05 -7.10 -2.59
N THR A 9 -25.70 -5.99 -2.18
CA THR A 9 -26.84 -6.03 -1.25
C THR A 9 -28.12 -6.59 -1.86
N GLN A 10 -28.15 -6.76 -3.19
CA GLN A 10 -29.28 -7.37 -3.91
C GLN A 10 -29.05 -8.85 -4.18
N THR A 11 -27.91 -9.40 -3.79
CA THR A 11 -27.61 -10.82 -3.95
C THR A 11 -28.31 -11.65 -2.87
N GLU A 12 -28.62 -12.91 -3.20
CA GLU A 12 -29.22 -13.83 -2.22
C GLU A 12 -28.26 -14.11 -1.06
N ILE A 13 -26.97 -14.23 -1.39
CA ILE A 13 -25.94 -14.55 -0.40
C ILE A 13 -25.71 -13.41 0.57
N TRP A 14 -25.79 -12.14 0.16
CA TRP A 14 -25.69 -11.01 1.09
C TRP A 14 -26.78 -11.06 2.17
N ASN A 15 -28.00 -11.38 1.79
CA ASN A 15 -29.09 -11.55 2.75
C ASN A 15 -28.82 -12.71 3.72
N LYS A 16 -28.34 -13.85 3.21
CA LYS A 16 -27.92 -14.97 4.07
C LYS A 16 -26.78 -14.61 5.02
N LEU A 17 -25.82 -13.82 4.57
CA LEU A 17 -24.73 -13.31 5.42
C LEU A 17 -25.27 -12.38 6.51
N THR A 18 -26.26 -11.54 6.20
CA THR A 18 -26.92 -10.66 7.17
C THR A 18 -27.64 -11.49 8.25
N ASP A 19 -28.39 -12.51 7.87
CA ASP A 19 -29.05 -13.41 8.82
C ASP A 19 -28.00 -14.15 9.66
N HIS A 20 -27.00 -14.71 9.02
CA HIS A 20 -25.91 -15.42 9.70
C HIS A 20 -25.12 -14.52 10.66
N TYR A 21 -24.89 -13.27 10.30
CA TYR A 21 -24.29 -12.27 11.20
C TYR A 21 -25.12 -12.10 12.47
N ASN A 22 -26.44 -11.92 12.33
CA ASN A 22 -27.35 -11.75 13.46
C ASN A 22 -27.35 -12.96 14.42
N GLU A 23 -27.15 -14.17 13.89
CA GLU A 23 -27.04 -15.40 14.68
C GLU A 23 -25.69 -15.55 15.38
N THR A 24 -24.60 -15.02 14.77
CA THR A 24 -23.22 -15.33 15.20
C THR A 24 -22.44 -14.17 15.80
N LYS A 25 -22.95 -12.94 15.71
CA LYS A 25 -22.23 -11.71 16.15
C LYS A 25 -21.79 -11.73 17.60
N ASP A 26 -22.48 -12.48 18.46
CA ASP A 26 -22.18 -12.57 19.90
C ASP A 26 -21.26 -13.75 20.24
N LEU A 27 -20.86 -14.56 19.27
CA LEU A 27 -19.90 -15.64 19.48
C LEU A 27 -18.53 -15.08 19.86
N HIS A 28 -17.94 -15.68 20.90
CA HIS A 28 -16.62 -15.26 21.39
C HIS A 28 -15.53 -16.23 20.88
N LEU A 29 -14.42 -15.67 20.39
CA LEU A 29 -13.29 -16.44 19.84
C LEU A 29 -12.76 -17.48 20.83
N ARG A 30 -12.67 -17.15 22.14
CA ARG A 30 -12.27 -18.11 23.19
C ARG A 30 -13.15 -19.36 23.17
N SER A 31 -14.47 -19.19 23.03
CA SER A 31 -15.42 -20.32 22.97
C SER A 31 -15.30 -21.08 21.65
N MET A 32 -15.08 -20.39 20.53
CA MET A 32 -14.86 -21.02 19.23
C MET A 32 -13.61 -21.92 19.23
N PHE A 33 -12.50 -21.47 19.84
CA PHE A 33 -11.30 -22.30 19.99
C PHE A 33 -11.48 -23.44 20.99
N ALA A 34 -12.23 -23.23 22.07
CA ALA A 34 -12.51 -24.29 23.03
C ALA A 34 -13.39 -25.40 22.45
N SER A 35 -14.30 -25.06 21.53
CA SER A 35 -15.21 -26.03 20.89
C SER A 35 -14.60 -26.74 19.68
N ASP A 36 -13.53 -26.22 19.09
CA ASP A 36 -12.88 -26.79 17.89
C ASP A 36 -11.35 -26.74 18.01
N ALA A 37 -10.76 -27.83 18.51
CA ALA A 37 -9.30 -27.96 18.67
C ALA A 37 -8.53 -27.90 17.32
N LYS A 38 -9.21 -28.11 16.19
CA LYS A 38 -8.63 -28.04 14.85
C LYS A 38 -8.89 -26.71 14.16
N ARG A 39 -9.42 -25.71 14.87
CA ARG A 39 -9.78 -24.42 14.29
C ARG A 39 -8.58 -23.76 13.59
N ALA A 40 -7.41 -23.76 14.18
CA ALA A 40 -6.22 -23.20 13.56
C ALA A 40 -5.88 -23.89 12.21
N GLU A 41 -5.96 -25.22 12.14
CA GLU A 41 -5.71 -25.97 10.89
C GLU A 41 -6.71 -25.59 9.78
N LYS A 42 -8.00 -25.40 10.14
CA LYS A 42 -9.07 -25.10 9.19
C LYS A 42 -9.03 -23.69 8.61
N PHE A 43 -8.39 -22.78 9.35
CA PHE A 43 -8.32 -21.34 9.02
C PHE A 43 -6.88 -20.85 8.91
N THR A 44 -5.99 -21.70 8.40
CA THR A 44 -4.61 -21.35 8.05
C THR A 44 -4.33 -21.78 6.62
N LEU A 45 -3.70 -20.91 5.84
CA LEU A 45 -3.22 -21.20 4.50
C LEU A 45 -1.70 -21.14 4.49
N LEU A 46 -1.08 -22.03 3.75
CA LEU A 46 0.36 -22.07 3.48
C LEU A 46 0.57 -21.89 1.98
N TRP A 47 1.36 -20.88 1.64
CA TRP A 47 1.74 -20.62 0.26
C TRP A 47 3.17 -20.10 0.19
N ASN A 48 4.04 -20.81 -0.51
CA ASN A 48 5.49 -20.55 -0.55
C ASN A 48 6.06 -20.40 0.87
N ASP A 49 6.67 -19.26 1.19
CA ASP A 49 7.22 -18.91 2.49
C ASP A 49 6.25 -18.14 3.42
N PHE A 50 4.96 -18.09 3.04
CA PHE A 50 3.90 -17.43 3.78
C PHE A 50 3.02 -18.43 4.53
N LEU A 51 2.84 -18.17 5.82
CA LEU A 51 1.76 -18.74 6.62
C LEU A 51 0.76 -17.63 6.90
N PHE A 52 -0.47 -17.80 6.41
CA PHE A 52 -1.58 -16.89 6.67
C PHE A 52 -2.58 -17.55 7.60
N ASP A 53 -2.54 -17.18 8.89
CA ASP A 53 -3.49 -17.64 9.91
C ASP A 53 -4.58 -16.58 10.12
N TYR A 54 -5.79 -16.92 9.73
CA TYR A 54 -7.00 -16.14 9.96
C TYR A 54 -7.97 -16.81 10.93
N SER A 55 -7.49 -17.76 11.72
CA SER A 55 -8.30 -18.51 12.69
C SER A 55 -8.83 -17.62 13.83
N LYS A 56 -8.13 -16.52 14.13
CA LYS A 56 -8.53 -15.54 15.15
C LYS A 56 -9.50 -14.48 14.61
N ASN A 57 -10.35 -14.86 13.65
CA ASN A 57 -11.44 -14.04 13.13
C ASN A 57 -12.79 -14.53 13.65
N ARG A 58 -13.75 -13.61 13.78
CA ARG A 58 -15.12 -13.90 14.23
C ARG A 58 -15.94 -14.51 13.08
N ILE A 59 -15.52 -15.68 12.63
CA ILE A 59 -16.11 -16.45 11.54
C ILE A 59 -16.26 -17.92 11.92
N THR A 60 -17.27 -18.56 11.37
CA THR A 60 -17.50 -20.01 11.44
C THR A 60 -17.17 -20.64 10.08
N PRO A 61 -17.13 -21.99 9.97
CA PRO A 61 -17.06 -22.63 8.65
C PRO A 61 -18.20 -22.22 7.70
N GLU A 62 -19.41 -21.98 8.24
CA GLU A 62 -20.53 -21.48 7.43
C GLU A 62 -20.32 -20.04 6.99
N THR A 63 -19.78 -19.17 7.84
CA THR A 63 -19.38 -17.81 7.43
C THR A 63 -18.41 -17.84 6.25
N LYS A 64 -17.34 -18.66 6.33
CA LYS A 64 -16.38 -18.83 5.24
C LYS A 64 -17.08 -19.28 3.95
N LYS A 65 -17.94 -20.28 4.04
CA LYS A 65 -18.69 -20.80 2.89
C LYS A 65 -19.57 -19.73 2.25
N LEU A 66 -20.33 -18.97 3.03
CA LEU A 66 -21.19 -17.90 2.52
C LEU A 66 -20.36 -16.77 1.88
N LEU A 67 -19.23 -16.39 2.47
CA LEU A 67 -18.33 -15.38 1.88
C LEU A 67 -17.77 -15.85 0.53
N LEU A 68 -17.38 -17.10 0.41
CA LEU A 68 -16.95 -17.68 -0.88
C LEU A 68 -18.09 -17.70 -1.91
N GLN A 69 -19.30 -18.04 -1.51
CA GLN A 69 -20.47 -18.00 -2.38
C GLN A 69 -20.80 -16.56 -2.84
N LEU A 70 -20.57 -15.54 -1.97
CA LEU A 70 -20.70 -14.13 -2.38
C LEU A 70 -19.73 -13.78 -3.50
N ALA A 71 -18.47 -14.21 -3.39
CA ALA A 71 -17.47 -14.01 -4.45
C ALA A 71 -17.90 -14.63 -5.78
N GLU A 72 -18.49 -15.82 -5.74
CA GLU A 72 -19.05 -16.48 -6.94
C GLU A 72 -20.25 -15.73 -7.51
N GLU A 73 -21.18 -15.29 -6.65
CA GLU A 73 -22.42 -14.62 -7.07
C GLU A 73 -22.10 -13.28 -7.74
N VAL A 74 -21.11 -12.51 -7.23
CA VAL A 74 -20.65 -11.27 -7.86
C VAL A 74 -19.74 -11.49 -9.08
N LYS A 75 -19.52 -12.75 -9.50
CA LYS A 75 -18.75 -13.13 -10.69
C LYS A 75 -17.25 -12.76 -10.59
N LEU A 76 -16.64 -12.99 -9.43
CA LEU A 76 -15.23 -12.67 -9.21
C LEU A 76 -14.30 -13.38 -10.20
N SER A 77 -14.56 -14.65 -10.55
CA SER A 77 -13.75 -15.40 -11.53
C SER A 77 -13.72 -14.74 -12.92
N ASP A 78 -14.86 -14.23 -13.38
CA ASP A 78 -14.95 -13.48 -14.65
C ASP A 78 -14.18 -12.16 -14.55
N ALA A 79 -14.26 -11.47 -13.41
CA ALA A 79 -13.53 -10.24 -13.17
C ALA A 79 -12.01 -10.46 -13.15
N ILE A 80 -11.52 -11.51 -12.50
CA ILE A 80 -10.10 -11.91 -12.50
C ILE A 80 -9.62 -12.19 -13.92
N LYS A 81 -10.40 -12.95 -14.69
CA LYS A 81 -10.06 -13.22 -16.09
C LYS A 81 -9.88 -11.93 -16.89
N LYS A 82 -10.85 -11.01 -16.84
CA LYS A 82 -10.80 -9.71 -17.52
C LYS A 82 -9.61 -8.85 -17.09
N TYR A 83 -9.28 -8.90 -15.80
CA TYR A 83 -8.15 -8.16 -15.24
C TYR A 83 -6.80 -8.61 -15.87
N PHE A 84 -6.58 -9.91 -16.01
CA PHE A 84 -5.34 -10.45 -16.59
C PHE A 84 -5.33 -10.45 -18.13
N GLU A 85 -6.49 -10.46 -18.78
CA GLU A 85 -6.60 -10.44 -20.25
C GLU A 85 -6.47 -9.03 -20.86
N GLY A 86 -6.37 -7.98 -20.04
CA GLY A 86 -6.19 -6.61 -20.53
C GLY A 86 -7.46 -5.94 -20.99
N ASP A 87 -8.61 -6.40 -20.53
CA ASP A 87 -9.88 -5.73 -20.78
C ASP A 87 -9.89 -4.32 -20.16
N GLY A 88 -10.63 -3.38 -20.78
CA GLY A 88 -10.76 -2.00 -20.29
C GLY A 88 -11.61 -1.90 -19.04
N ILE A 89 -11.19 -2.52 -17.93
CA ILE A 89 -11.94 -2.59 -16.67
C ILE A 89 -11.97 -1.27 -15.88
N ASN A 90 -11.13 -0.31 -16.20
CA ASN A 90 -11.24 1.07 -15.72
C ASN A 90 -12.07 1.88 -16.71
N GLU A 91 -13.39 1.67 -16.67
CA GLU A 91 -14.34 2.22 -17.66
C GLU A 91 -14.43 3.75 -17.62
N THR A 92 -14.29 4.38 -16.45
CA THR A 92 -14.40 5.84 -16.29
C THR A 92 -13.25 6.59 -16.93
N GLU A 93 -12.10 5.93 -17.15
CA GLU A 93 -10.94 6.48 -17.84
C GLU A 93 -10.67 5.78 -19.18
N GLY A 94 -11.48 4.78 -19.56
CA GLY A 94 -11.43 4.11 -20.87
C GLY A 94 -10.20 3.26 -21.11
N ARG A 95 -9.62 2.62 -20.05
CA ARG A 95 -8.34 1.90 -20.17
C ARG A 95 -8.30 0.56 -19.42
N ALA A 96 -7.36 -0.28 -19.82
CA ALA A 96 -7.01 -1.49 -19.09
C ALA A 96 -6.28 -1.17 -17.76
N VAL A 97 -6.15 -2.19 -16.91
CA VAL A 97 -5.41 -2.13 -15.64
C VAL A 97 -4.42 -3.30 -15.65
N LEU A 98 -3.17 -3.02 -15.97
CA LEU A 98 -2.18 -4.06 -16.27
C LEU A 98 -0.84 -3.85 -15.56
N HIS A 99 -0.83 -3.34 -14.33
CA HIS A 99 0.39 -3.35 -13.54
C HIS A 99 0.97 -4.78 -13.35
N THR A 100 0.14 -5.82 -13.49
CA THR A 100 0.57 -7.23 -13.53
C THR A 100 1.47 -7.54 -14.73
N ALA A 101 1.29 -6.90 -15.88
CA ALA A 101 2.16 -7.08 -17.05
C ALA A 101 3.60 -6.63 -16.79
N LEU A 102 3.81 -5.65 -15.91
CA LEU A 102 5.14 -5.13 -15.56
C LEU A 102 6.04 -6.18 -14.87
N ARG A 103 5.43 -7.18 -14.26
CA ARG A 103 6.10 -8.27 -13.54
C ARG A 103 5.92 -9.64 -14.20
N ALA A 104 5.13 -9.71 -15.28
CA ALA A 104 4.98 -10.92 -16.09
C ALA A 104 6.28 -11.37 -16.75
N LYS A 105 6.39 -12.64 -17.12
CA LYS A 105 7.60 -13.20 -17.71
C LYS A 105 7.74 -12.82 -19.18
N LYS A 106 8.97 -12.82 -19.69
CA LYS A 106 9.30 -12.36 -21.04
C LYS A 106 8.51 -13.07 -22.15
N ASN A 107 8.18 -14.34 -21.93
CA ASN A 107 7.48 -15.16 -22.91
C ASN A 107 5.95 -15.14 -22.71
N ASP A 108 5.44 -14.44 -21.71
CA ASP A 108 4.01 -14.25 -21.53
C ASP A 108 3.48 -13.33 -22.64
N SER A 109 2.20 -13.46 -22.93
CA SER A 109 1.51 -12.57 -23.89
C SER A 109 0.40 -11.84 -23.15
N VAL A 110 0.54 -10.52 -23.04
CA VAL A 110 -0.47 -9.64 -22.43
C VAL A 110 -0.90 -8.64 -23.49
N LEU A 111 -2.18 -8.62 -23.80
CA LEU A 111 -2.72 -7.83 -24.89
C LEU A 111 -3.42 -6.58 -24.38
N VAL A 112 -3.12 -5.43 -25.00
CA VAL A 112 -3.90 -4.19 -24.88
C VAL A 112 -4.37 -3.82 -26.27
N GLU A 113 -5.67 -3.75 -26.48
CA GLU A 113 -6.28 -3.47 -27.78
C GLU A 113 -5.74 -4.38 -28.91
N GLY A 114 -5.44 -5.63 -28.57
CA GLY A 114 -4.90 -6.63 -29.50
C GLY A 114 -3.38 -6.55 -29.73
N VAL A 115 -2.67 -5.61 -29.11
CA VAL A 115 -1.21 -5.48 -29.20
C VAL A 115 -0.55 -6.10 -27.97
N ASN A 116 0.45 -6.96 -28.17
CA ASN A 116 1.23 -7.52 -27.08
C ASN A 116 2.19 -6.47 -26.50
N VAL A 117 1.99 -6.09 -25.23
CA VAL A 117 2.80 -5.06 -24.54
C VAL A 117 4.13 -5.58 -23.98
N MET A 118 4.34 -6.89 -23.93
CA MET A 118 5.52 -7.49 -23.28
C MET A 118 6.85 -7.09 -23.94
N PRO A 119 6.98 -6.96 -25.26
CA PRO A 119 8.23 -6.50 -25.89
C PRO A 119 8.68 -5.12 -25.39
N GLU A 120 7.74 -4.17 -25.26
CA GLU A 120 8.03 -2.82 -24.76
C GLU A 120 8.37 -2.83 -23.25
N VAL A 121 7.61 -3.58 -22.45
CA VAL A 121 7.89 -3.75 -21.02
C VAL A 121 9.32 -4.25 -20.82
N TYR A 122 9.73 -5.27 -21.55
CA TYR A 122 11.08 -5.82 -21.44
C TYR A 122 12.16 -4.90 -21.99
N ALA A 123 11.88 -4.09 -23.02
CA ALA A 123 12.81 -3.07 -23.48
C ALA A 123 13.09 -2.02 -22.38
N VAL A 124 12.06 -1.59 -21.65
CA VAL A 124 12.19 -0.66 -20.53
C VAL A 124 12.92 -1.31 -19.34
N LYS A 125 12.60 -2.56 -18.99
CA LYS A 125 13.32 -3.32 -17.95
C LYS A 125 14.81 -3.43 -18.27
N GLU A 126 15.17 -3.73 -19.50
CA GLU A 126 16.57 -3.82 -19.95
C GLU A 126 17.26 -2.45 -19.90
N HIS A 127 16.56 -1.38 -20.24
CA HIS A 127 17.07 -0.02 -20.14
C HIS A 127 17.34 0.34 -18.66
N ILE A 128 16.39 0.08 -17.74
CA ILE A 128 16.59 0.25 -16.30
C ILE A 128 17.82 -0.51 -15.83
N LYS A 129 17.95 -1.78 -16.22
CA LYS A 129 19.10 -2.63 -15.86
C LYS A 129 20.43 -2.04 -16.29
N LYS A 130 20.53 -1.63 -17.56
CA LYS A 130 21.76 -1.03 -18.10
C LYS A 130 22.11 0.26 -17.39
N PHE A 131 21.15 1.15 -17.24
CA PHE A 131 21.36 2.44 -16.58
C PHE A 131 21.77 2.25 -15.12
N THR A 132 21.03 1.46 -14.36
CA THR A 132 21.31 1.16 -12.96
C THR A 132 22.73 0.59 -12.77
N ASN A 133 23.09 -0.40 -13.59
CA ASN A 133 24.40 -1.02 -13.50
C ASN A 133 25.53 -0.04 -13.84
N ALA A 134 25.33 0.85 -14.83
CA ALA A 134 26.32 1.85 -15.21
C ALA A 134 26.51 2.92 -14.11
N VAL A 135 25.43 3.34 -13.44
CA VAL A 135 25.48 4.26 -12.30
C VAL A 135 26.21 3.61 -11.12
N ILE A 136 25.82 2.40 -10.72
CA ILE A 136 26.38 1.69 -9.54
C ILE A 136 27.87 1.36 -9.75
N LYS A 137 28.27 0.99 -10.97
CA LYS A 137 29.67 0.71 -11.31
C LYS A 137 30.54 1.97 -11.46
N GLY A 138 29.91 3.15 -11.56
CA GLY A 138 30.60 4.41 -11.81
C GLY A 138 31.04 4.60 -13.27
N ASP A 139 30.42 3.88 -14.19
CA ASP A 139 30.60 4.07 -15.65
C ASP A 139 29.89 5.36 -16.10
N LEU A 140 28.67 5.61 -15.59
CA LEU A 140 28.02 6.91 -15.67
C LEU A 140 28.50 7.81 -14.54
N LYS A 141 28.88 9.05 -14.89
CA LYS A 141 29.52 10.00 -13.99
C LYS A 141 28.91 11.38 -14.10
N GLY A 142 29.00 12.15 -13.03
CA GLY A 142 28.64 13.57 -13.02
C GLY A 142 29.51 14.42 -13.95
N PHE A 143 29.20 15.71 -14.05
CA PHE A 143 29.82 16.63 -14.99
C PHE A 143 31.33 16.84 -14.74
N THR A 144 31.80 16.63 -13.53
CA THR A 144 33.23 16.69 -13.16
C THR A 144 33.98 15.37 -13.38
N GLY A 145 33.28 14.32 -13.82
CA GLY A 145 33.86 12.97 -13.97
C GLY A 145 33.90 12.13 -12.69
N LYS A 146 33.30 12.62 -11.59
CA LYS A 146 33.12 11.85 -10.34
C LYS A 146 31.97 10.86 -10.48
N PRO A 147 32.04 9.66 -9.86
CA PRO A 147 30.90 8.76 -9.78
C PRO A 147 29.79 9.34 -8.90
N PHE A 148 28.54 8.92 -9.12
CA PHE A 148 27.41 9.30 -8.29
C PHE A 148 27.49 8.64 -6.92
N THR A 149 27.13 9.40 -5.88
CA THR A 149 27.00 8.96 -4.47
C THR A 149 25.58 9.08 -3.96
N ASP A 150 24.82 9.99 -4.55
CA ASP A 150 23.47 10.32 -4.11
C ASP A 150 22.48 10.28 -5.29
N VAL A 151 21.27 9.82 -4.99
CA VAL A 151 20.14 9.80 -5.92
C VAL A 151 18.96 10.50 -5.27
N VAL A 152 18.34 11.44 -5.96
CA VAL A 152 17.14 12.14 -5.49
C VAL A 152 15.95 11.76 -6.35
N ASN A 153 14.96 11.10 -5.77
CA ASN A 153 13.66 10.86 -6.39
C ASN A 153 12.77 12.08 -6.22
N ILE A 154 12.33 12.69 -7.30
CA ILE A 154 11.44 13.85 -7.30
C ILE A 154 10.09 13.42 -7.85
N GLY A 155 9.11 13.18 -6.98
CA GLY A 155 7.80 12.67 -7.37
C GLY A 155 6.84 12.69 -6.19
N ILE A 156 5.53 12.65 -6.43
CA ILE A 156 4.50 12.69 -5.40
C ILE A 156 3.47 11.56 -5.60
N GLY A 157 2.77 11.19 -4.54
CA GLY A 157 1.77 10.11 -4.56
C GLY A 157 2.40 8.77 -4.95
N GLY A 158 1.89 8.11 -6.00
CA GLY A 158 2.43 6.82 -6.47
C GLY A 158 3.88 6.88 -6.97
N SER A 159 4.36 8.07 -7.35
CA SER A 159 5.76 8.29 -7.75
C SER A 159 6.72 8.45 -6.56
N ASP A 160 6.22 8.47 -5.33
CA ASP A 160 6.98 8.60 -4.08
C ASP A 160 6.71 7.44 -3.13
N LEU A 161 5.45 7.22 -2.74
CA LEU A 161 5.07 6.33 -1.64
C LEU A 161 5.55 4.88 -1.84
N GLY A 162 5.36 4.33 -3.03
CA GLY A 162 5.82 2.97 -3.35
C GLY A 162 7.35 2.85 -3.32
N PRO A 163 8.09 3.64 -4.11
CA PRO A 163 9.54 3.65 -4.07
C PRO A 163 10.14 3.92 -2.68
N ALA A 164 9.64 4.91 -1.95
CA ALA A 164 10.13 5.23 -0.61
C ALA A 164 9.89 4.09 0.39
N MET A 165 8.72 3.44 0.32
CA MET A 165 8.41 2.27 1.15
C MET A 165 9.35 1.10 0.84
N VAL A 166 9.57 0.78 -0.44
CA VAL A 166 10.42 -0.35 -0.83
C VAL A 166 11.89 -0.09 -0.51
N VAL A 167 12.40 1.13 -0.75
CA VAL A 167 13.79 1.50 -0.41
C VAL A 167 14.03 1.37 1.11
N GLU A 168 13.08 1.82 1.95
CA GLU A 168 13.19 1.63 3.40
C GLU A 168 13.08 0.15 3.79
N ALA A 169 12.13 -0.60 3.21
CA ALA A 169 11.93 -2.01 3.49
C ALA A 169 13.15 -2.88 3.11
N LEU A 170 13.82 -2.53 2.03
CA LEU A 170 14.99 -3.25 1.51
C LEU A 170 16.34 -2.61 1.88
N LYS A 171 16.38 -1.74 2.86
CA LYS A 171 17.59 -1.04 3.30
C LYS A 171 18.77 -1.96 3.68
N PHE A 172 18.49 -3.19 4.10
CA PHE A 172 19.51 -4.21 4.32
C PHE A 172 20.28 -4.57 3.03
N TYR A 173 19.61 -4.50 1.87
CA TYR A 173 20.14 -4.85 0.55
C TYR A 173 20.72 -3.66 -0.21
N LYS A 174 20.74 -2.46 0.40
CA LYS A 174 21.22 -1.26 -0.28
C LYS A 174 22.69 -1.39 -0.69
N ASN A 175 23.02 -0.77 -1.82
CA ASN A 175 24.39 -0.57 -2.28
C ASN A 175 25.00 0.73 -1.69
N GLN A 176 26.06 1.27 -2.33
CA GLN A 176 26.76 2.46 -1.86
C GLN A 176 26.03 3.80 -2.10
N LEU A 177 24.94 3.82 -2.91
CA LEU A 177 24.21 5.04 -3.20
C LEU A 177 23.29 5.42 -2.04
N ASN A 178 23.27 6.69 -1.68
CA ASN A 178 22.28 7.25 -0.77
C ASN A 178 21.08 7.71 -1.58
N VAL A 179 19.89 7.35 -1.14
CA VAL A 179 18.65 7.71 -1.85
C VAL A 179 17.83 8.66 -1.00
N HIS A 180 17.45 9.77 -1.60
CA HIS A 180 16.63 10.82 -1.01
C HIS A 180 15.32 10.94 -1.77
N PHE A 181 14.27 11.37 -1.09
CA PHE A 181 12.95 11.57 -1.68
C PHE A 181 12.50 13.01 -1.46
N VAL A 182 12.04 13.66 -2.54
CA VAL A 182 11.46 14.99 -2.53
C VAL A 182 10.07 14.91 -3.15
N SER A 183 9.03 14.99 -2.33
CA SER A 183 7.64 14.76 -2.74
C SER A 183 6.74 15.97 -2.52
N ASN A 184 6.70 16.50 -1.32
CA ASN A 184 5.82 17.61 -0.98
C ASN A 184 6.28 18.91 -1.64
N VAL A 185 5.34 19.79 -2.01
CA VAL A 185 5.62 21.13 -2.56
C VAL A 185 6.06 22.13 -1.48
N ASP A 186 6.42 21.63 -0.33
CA ASP A 186 7.00 22.40 0.77
C ASP A 186 8.45 22.74 0.47
N GLY A 187 8.74 24.04 0.33
CA GLY A 187 10.09 24.54 0.04
C GLY A 187 11.12 24.14 1.09
N ASP A 188 10.76 24.10 2.36
CA ASP A 188 11.63 23.67 3.44
C ASP A 188 12.10 22.22 3.24
N HIS A 189 11.20 21.33 2.81
CA HIS A 189 11.55 19.94 2.49
C HIS A 189 12.63 19.84 1.41
N VAL A 190 12.48 20.57 0.31
CA VAL A 190 13.48 20.58 -0.79
C VAL A 190 14.83 21.09 -0.28
N HIS A 191 14.83 22.22 0.41
CA HIS A 191 16.06 22.84 0.90
C HIS A 191 16.78 21.99 1.96
N GLU A 192 16.04 21.27 2.83
CA GLU A 192 16.66 20.36 3.80
C GLU A 192 17.39 19.20 3.08
N VAL A 193 16.84 18.68 1.99
CA VAL A 193 17.51 17.65 1.19
C VAL A 193 18.73 18.24 0.48
N LEU A 194 18.64 19.43 -0.13
CA LEU A 194 19.76 20.05 -0.84
C LEU A 194 20.97 20.37 0.05
N LYS A 195 20.75 20.63 1.34
CA LYS A 195 21.86 20.93 2.30
C LYS A 195 22.89 19.82 2.43
N VAL A 196 22.50 18.57 2.19
CA VAL A 196 23.38 17.40 2.38
C VAL A 196 23.94 16.85 1.08
N LEU A 197 23.60 17.45 -0.06
CA LEU A 197 23.97 16.98 -1.39
C LEU A 197 25.19 17.72 -1.97
N ASP A 198 26.00 16.99 -2.72
CA ASP A 198 27.04 17.53 -3.59
C ASP A 198 26.53 17.52 -5.05
N PRO A 199 26.41 18.68 -5.72
CA PRO A 199 25.92 18.76 -7.10
C PRO A 199 26.79 17.97 -8.09
N GLU A 200 28.08 17.76 -7.81
CA GLU A 200 28.97 17.00 -8.68
C GLU A 200 28.71 15.49 -8.67
N THR A 201 28.09 14.97 -7.61
CA THR A 201 27.91 13.52 -7.39
C THR A 201 26.46 13.10 -7.17
N THR A 202 25.49 13.99 -7.43
CA THR A 202 24.06 13.70 -7.25
C THR A 202 23.37 13.47 -8.58
N LEU A 203 22.60 12.38 -8.67
CA LEU A 203 21.69 12.02 -9.77
C LEU A 203 20.25 12.36 -9.36
N PHE A 204 19.51 13.06 -10.21
CA PHE A 204 18.12 13.44 -9.99
C PHE A 204 17.20 12.63 -10.91
N VAL A 205 16.17 11.99 -10.34
CA VAL A 205 15.16 11.21 -11.08
C VAL A 205 13.81 11.92 -10.94
N VAL A 206 13.36 12.57 -12.01
CA VAL A 206 12.08 13.29 -12.06
C VAL A 206 10.99 12.30 -12.47
N VAL A 207 10.08 11.99 -11.55
CA VAL A 207 9.05 10.97 -11.74
C VAL A 207 7.67 11.62 -11.86
N SER A 208 7.21 11.82 -13.10
CA SER A 208 5.89 12.40 -13.38
C SER A 208 5.34 11.88 -14.70
N LYS A 209 4.25 11.10 -14.66
CA LYS A 209 3.69 10.45 -15.86
C LYS A 209 3.45 11.42 -17.01
N THR A 210 2.88 12.59 -16.75
CA THR A 210 2.56 13.63 -17.75
C THR A 210 3.57 14.76 -17.83
N PHE A 211 4.54 14.79 -16.93
CA PHE A 211 5.49 15.88 -16.74
C PHE A 211 4.79 17.25 -16.57
N THR A 212 3.65 17.24 -15.82
CA THR A 212 2.81 18.44 -15.56
C THR A 212 2.38 18.56 -14.12
N THR A 213 2.70 17.58 -13.26
CA THR A 213 2.32 17.59 -11.84
C THR A 213 2.99 18.77 -11.16
N GLN A 214 2.19 19.69 -10.62
CA GLN A 214 2.66 20.96 -10.06
C GLN A 214 3.76 20.78 -9.01
N GLU A 215 3.53 19.90 -8.04
CA GLU A 215 4.47 19.63 -6.94
C GLU A 215 5.81 19.11 -7.47
N THR A 216 5.77 18.12 -8.36
CA THR A 216 6.98 17.52 -8.94
C THR A 216 7.76 18.54 -9.75
N LEU A 217 7.09 19.34 -10.60
CA LEU A 217 7.78 20.34 -11.43
C LEU A 217 8.31 21.52 -10.61
N SER A 218 7.59 21.96 -9.57
CA SER A 218 8.08 23.00 -8.66
C SER A 218 9.36 22.54 -7.97
N ASN A 219 9.37 21.33 -7.44
CA ASN A 219 10.53 20.75 -6.78
C ASN A 219 11.69 20.53 -7.78
N ALA A 220 11.42 19.96 -8.96
CA ALA A 220 12.42 19.75 -9.99
C ALA A 220 13.04 21.07 -10.48
N THR A 221 12.23 22.12 -10.63
CA THR A 221 12.71 23.47 -11.03
C THR A 221 13.58 24.10 -9.95
N THR A 222 13.21 23.99 -8.69
CA THR A 222 14.02 24.47 -7.56
C THR A 222 15.38 23.75 -7.50
N ILE A 223 15.36 22.43 -7.63
CA ILE A 223 16.58 21.61 -7.65
C ILE A 223 17.44 21.93 -8.87
N LYS A 224 16.84 22.09 -10.05
CA LYS A 224 17.54 22.48 -11.28
C LYS A 224 18.22 23.85 -11.11
N LYS A 225 17.52 24.83 -10.52
CA LYS A 225 18.10 26.15 -10.25
C LYS A 225 19.32 26.04 -9.33
N TRP A 226 19.21 25.30 -8.22
CA TRP A 226 20.33 25.04 -7.32
C TRP A 226 21.49 24.33 -8.03
N PHE A 227 21.23 23.33 -8.86
CA PHE A 227 22.26 22.62 -9.63
C PHE A 227 23.01 23.56 -10.59
N LEU A 228 22.30 24.48 -11.27
CA LEU A 228 22.87 25.45 -12.20
C LEU A 228 23.70 26.56 -11.52
N GLU A 229 23.69 26.68 -10.21
CA GLU A 229 24.64 27.53 -9.47
C GLU A 229 26.06 26.95 -9.48
N HIS A 230 26.19 25.63 -9.80
CA HIS A 230 27.46 24.88 -9.77
C HIS A 230 27.85 24.26 -11.13
N ALA A 231 26.93 24.17 -12.06
CA ALA A 231 27.09 23.48 -13.34
C ALA A 231 26.45 24.28 -14.49
N SER A 232 26.71 23.86 -15.74
CA SER A 232 26.12 24.47 -16.93
C SER A 232 24.79 23.81 -17.34
N GLN A 233 24.01 24.49 -18.20
CA GLN A 233 22.78 23.95 -18.77
C GLN A 233 23.01 22.59 -19.49
N ASN A 234 24.16 22.40 -20.15
CA ASN A 234 24.50 21.16 -20.85
C ASN A 234 24.79 20.00 -19.89
N ASP A 235 25.10 20.27 -18.63
CA ASP A 235 25.39 19.23 -17.64
C ASP A 235 24.13 18.61 -17.06
N ILE A 236 22.96 19.21 -17.27
CA ILE A 236 21.65 18.63 -16.91
C ILE A 236 21.49 17.25 -17.54
N ALA A 237 21.88 17.06 -18.79
CA ALA A 237 21.84 15.80 -19.51
C ALA A 237 22.58 14.66 -18.79
N LYS A 238 23.58 14.97 -17.95
CA LYS A 238 24.35 13.96 -17.20
C LYS A 238 23.76 13.65 -15.81
N HIS A 239 23.04 14.59 -15.23
CA HIS A 239 22.59 14.51 -13.83
C HIS A 239 21.09 14.28 -13.65
N PHE A 240 20.30 14.42 -14.72
CA PHE A 240 18.85 14.24 -14.63
C PHE A 240 18.40 13.08 -15.50
N ALA A 241 17.52 12.27 -14.91
CA ALA A 241 16.74 11.24 -15.58
C ALA A 241 15.25 11.52 -15.39
N ALA A 242 14.40 11.05 -16.30
CA ALA A 242 12.96 11.23 -16.21
C ALA A 242 12.20 9.92 -16.37
N VAL A 243 11.16 9.76 -15.57
CA VAL A 243 10.14 8.71 -15.75
C VAL A 243 8.84 9.39 -16.18
N SER A 244 8.53 9.33 -17.47
CA SER A 244 7.38 10.05 -18.04
C SER A 244 7.03 9.58 -19.46
N THR A 245 5.84 9.99 -19.92
CA THR A 245 5.38 9.82 -21.31
C THR A 245 5.56 11.08 -22.17
N ASN A 246 5.88 12.23 -21.58
CA ASN A 246 5.92 13.53 -22.27
C ASN A 246 7.35 13.91 -22.68
N THR A 247 7.79 13.40 -23.82
CA THR A 247 9.14 13.59 -24.34
C THR A 247 9.47 15.06 -24.66
N GLU A 248 8.48 15.85 -25.12
CA GLU A 248 8.66 17.25 -25.48
C GLU A 248 9.06 18.09 -24.24
N LYS A 249 8.27 18.02 -23.16
CA LYS A 249 8.56 18.74 -21.92
C LYS A 249 9.85 18.29 -21.23
N ILE A 250 10.19 17.01 -21.38
CA ILE A 250 11.45 16.47 -20.87
C ILE A 250 12.64 17.09 -21.61
N ALA A 251 12.56 17.17 -22.94
CA ALA A 251 13.59 17.82 -23.76
C ALA A 251 13.72 19.32 -23.45
N GLU A 252 12.60 20.04 -23.28
CA GLU A 252 12.59 21.45 -22.83
C GLU A 252 13.25 21.63 -21.45
N PHE A 253 13.09 20.66 -20.57
CA PHE A 253 13.76 20.67 -19.27
C PHE A 253 15.28 20.48 -19.38
N GLY A 254 15.76 19.84 -20.46
CA GLY A 254 17.17 19.57 -20.77
C GLY A 254 17.64 18.16 -20.43
N ILE A 255 16.75 17.24 -20.17
CA ILE A 255 17.06 15.83 -19.90
C ILE A 255 17.33 15.12 -21.24
N ASP A 256 18.42 14.35 -21.30
CA ASP A 256 18.81 13.56 -22.46
C ASP A 256 17.79 12.41 -22.70
N GLU A 257 17.44 12.16 -23.95
CA GLU A 257 16.53 11.08 -24.34
C GLU A 257 17.01 9.69 -23.85
N ALA A 258 18.33 9.47 -23.80
CA ALA A 258 18.92 8.25 -23.26
C ALA A 258 18.64 8.03 -21.77
N ASN A 259 18.24 9.08 -21.04
CA ASN A 259 17.89 9.05 -19.62
C ASN A 259 16.37 9.13 -19.39
N VAL A 260 15.56 8.89 -20.42
CA VAL A 260 14.10 8.89 -20.33
C VAL A 260 13.58 7.46 -20.26
N PHE A 261 12.75 7.19 -19.25
CA PHE A 261 12.13 5.89 -18.98
C PHE A 261 10.62 6.01 -19.15
N PRO A 262 10.04 5.39 -20.19
CA PRO A 262 8.62 5.50 -20.48
C PRO A 262 7.75 4.73 -19.49
N MET A 263 6.49 5.13 -19.40
CA MET A 263 5.40 4.44 -18.69
C MET A 263 4.23 4.28 -19.65
N TRP A 264 3.17 3.59 -19.20
CA TRP A 264 1.98 3.30 -20.00
C TRP A 264 0.71 3.78 -19.30
N ASP A 265 -0.33 4.05 -20.09
CA ASP A 265 -1.61 4.53 -19.60
C ASP A 265 -2.37 3.49 -18.78
N TRP A 266 -2.18 2.22 -19.07
CA TRP A 266 -2.75 1.10 -18.34
C TRP A 266 -2.08 0.83 -16.98
N VAL A 267 -1.14 1.68 -16.55
CA VAL A 267 -0.53 1.66 -15.21
C VAL A 267 -1.08 2.80 -14.38
N GLY A 268 -1.85 2.49 -13.35
CA GLY A 268 -2.30 3.47 -12.35
C GLY A 268 -1.15 3.97 -11.46
N GLY A 269 -1.18 5.25 -11.05
CA GLY A 269 -0.10 5.86 -10.26
C GLY A 269 0.26 5.07 -8.99
N ARG A 270 -0.74 4.72 -8.17
CA ARG A 270 -0.54 3.97 -6.91
C ARG A 270 -0.13 2.49 -7.08
N PHE A 271 -0.19 1.98 -8.32
CA PHE A 271 0.27 0.63 -8.69
C PHE A 271 1.52 0.66 -9.58
N SER A 272 2.21 1.81 -9.66
CA SER A 272 3.28 2.03 -10.64
C SER A 272 4.67 1.62 -10.18
N LEU A 273 4.87 1.23 -8.93
CA LEU A 273 6.20 0.89 -8.40
C LEU A 273 6.93 -0.21 -9.21
N TRP A 274 6.18 -1.06 -9.90
CA TRP A 274 6.67 -2.15 -10.75
C TRP A 274 7.19 -1.69 -12.12
N SER A 275 6.86 -0.46 -12.52
CA SER A 275 7.24 0.18 -13.79
C SER A 275 8.61 0.86 -13.70
N ALA A 276 8.88 1.75 -14.64
CA ALA A 276 10.03 2.66 -14.59
C ALA A 276 10.07 3.55 -13.34
N VAL A 277 8.95 3.74 -12.64
CA VAL A 277 8.91 4.38 -11.30
C VAL A 277 9.81 3.64 -10.31
N GLY A 278 10.03 2.35 -10.48
CA GLY A 278 10.97 1.54 -9.72
C GLY A 278 12.45 1.76 -10.04
N LEU A 279 12.81 2.67 -10.96
CA LEU A 279 14.21 3.01 -11.25
C LEU A 279 14.97 3.40 -9.98
N THR A 280 14.37 4.21 -9.12
CA THR A 280 14.96 4.61 -7.84
C THR A 280 15.17 3.41 -6.90
N ILE A 281 14.27 2.43 -6.91
CA ILE A 281 14.45 1.18 -6.16
C ILE A 281 15.65 0.42 -6.71
N ALA A 282 15.72 0.24 -8.04
CA ALA A 282 16.83 -0.44 -8.70
C ALA A 282 18.17 0.24 -8.41
N LEU A 283 18.23 1.58 -8.41
CA LEU A 283 19.41 2.35 -8.04
C LEU A 283 19.80 2.14 -6.57
N ALA A 284 18.83 2.01 -5.66
CA ALA A 284 19.08 1.82 -4.23
C ALA A 284 19.62 0.43 -3.88
N VAL A 285 19.04 -0.62 -4.46
CA VAL A 285 19.29 -2.02 -4.05
C VAL A 285 19.95 -2.88 -5.14
N GLY A 286 20.19 -2.33 -6.33
CA GLY A 286 20.65 -3.06 -7.51
C GLY A 286 19.49 -3.69 -8.31
N TYR A 287 19.69 -3.82 -9.62
CA TYR A 287 18.65 -4.33 -10.51
C TYR A 287 18.22 -5.77 -10.17
N ASP A 288 19.12 -6.64 -9.77
CA ASP A 288 18.80 -8.04 -9.47
C ASP A 288 17.81 -8.14 -8.27
N ASN A 289 17.96 -7.30 -7.26
CA ASN A 289 17.01 -7.21 -6.15
C ASN A 289 15.67 -6.60 -6.58
N PHE A 290 15.68 -5.62 -7.48
CA PHE A 290 14.45 -5.10 -8.07
C PHE A 290 13.74 -6.17 -8.91
N ASP A 291 14.45 -6.94 -9.72
CA ASP A 291 13.87 -8.04 -10.50
C ASP A 291 13.32 -9.17 -9.59
N ALA A 292 14.00 -9.48 -8.49
CA ALA A 292 13.50 -10.41 -7.47
C ALA A 292 12.21 -9.91 -6.78
N LEU A 293 12.07 -8.59 -6.58
CA LEU A 293 10.82 -7.98 -6.10
C LEU A 293 9.68 -8.21 -7.11
N LEU A 294 9.95 -8.01 -8.40
CA LEU A 294 8.98 -8.29 -9.47
C LEU A 294 8.61 -9.77 -9.53
N ASP A 295 9.59 -10.66 -9.35
CA ASP A 295 9.36 -12.11 -9.35
C ASP A 295 8.43 -12.56 -8.22
N GLY A 296 8.60 -12.03 -7.02
CA GLY A 296 7.71 -12.33 -5.90
C GLY A 296 6.27 -11.90 -6.16
N ALA A 297 6.10 -10.72 -6.74
CA ALA A 297 4.79 -10.22 -7.11
C ALA A 297 4.17 -11.03 -8.26
N TYR A 298 4.95 -11.47 -9.23
CA TYR A 298 4.49 -12.36 -10.30
C TYR A 298 3.99 -13.71 -9.76
N GLU A 299 4.71 -14.33 -8.82
CA GLU A 299 4.25 -15.57 -8.20
C GLU A 299 2.90 -15.36 -7.48
N THR A 300 2.69 -14.21 -6.88
CA THR A 300 1.41 -13.86 -6.28
C THR A 300 0.31 -13.68 -7.32
N ASP A 301 0.62 -13.12 -8.51
CA ASP A 301 -0.33 -13.03 -9.61
C ASP A 301 -0.82 -14.41 -10.05
N ILE A 302 0.10 -15.38 -10.16
CA ILE A 302 -0.22 -16.77 -10.49
C ILE A 302 -1.08 -17.40 -9.39
N HIS A 303 -0.69 -17.24 -8.12
CA HIS A 303 -1.50 -17.72 -6.99
C HIS A 303 -2.92 -17.14 -7.00
N PHE A 304 -3.04 -15.84 -7.20
CA PHE A 304 -4.34 -15.16 -7.24
C PHE A 304 -5.21 -15.61 -8.41
N ARG A 305 -4.62 -15.78 -9.60
CA ARG A 305 -5.34 -16.15 -10.81
C ARG A 305 -5.80 -17.60 -10.83
N ASP A 306 -4.94 -18.51 -10.36
CA ASP A 306 -5.06 -19.95 -10.64
C ASP A 306 -5.50 -20.79 -9.42
N THR A 307 -5.50 -20.22 -8.19
CA THR A 307 -5.86 -20.95 -6.97
C THR A 307 -7.36 -20.83 -6.67
N ASP A 308 -7.97 -21.93 -6.20
CA ASP A 308 -9.35 -21.92 -5.71
C ASP A 308 -9.56 -20.86 -4.63
N PHE A 309 -10.70 -20.18 -4.63
CA PHE A 309 -10.99 -19.08 -3.70
C PHE A 309 -10.85 -19.47 -2.23
N SER A 310 -11.12 -20.73 -1.88
CA SER A 310 -11.01 -21.23 -0.51
C SER A 310 -9.57 -21.30 0.02
N GLU A 311 -8.58 -21.30 -0.88
CA GLU A 311 -7.14 -21.37 -0.62
C GLU A 311 -6.38 -20.13 -1.13
N ASN A 312 -7.09 -19.17 -1.67
CA ASN A 312 -6.56 -17.95 -2.29
C ASN A 312 -6.42 -16.84 -1.24
N ILE A 313 -5.18 -16.54 -0.82
CA ILE A 313 -4.92 -15.60 0.28
C ILE A 313 -5.53 -14.22 0.01
N PRO A 314 -5.29 -13.52 -1.11
CA PRO A 314 -5.92 -12.23 -1.42
C PRO A 314 -7.45 -12.26 -1.35
N VAL A 315 -8.07 -13.32 -1.84
CA VAL A 315 -9.53 -13.48 -1.82
C VAL A 315 -10.03 -13.58 -0.38
N ILE A 316 -9.40 -14.44 0.45
CA ILE A 316 -9.79 -14.58 1.86
C ILE A 316 -9.57 -13.25 2.62
N MET A 317 -8.45 -12.56 2.41
CA MET A 317 -8.19 -11.24 3.04
C MET A 317 -9.29 -10.23 2.67
N ALA A 318 -9.67 -10.17 1.41
CA ALA A 318 -10.72 -9.25 0.94
C ALA A 318 -12.10 -9.60 1.52
N LEU A 319 -12.47 -10.88 1.52
CA LEU A 319 -13.74 -11.35 2.08
C LEU A 319 -13.87 -11.08 3.58
N LEU A 320 -12.77 -11.24 4.33
CA LEU A 320 -12.73 -10.90 5.76
C LEU A 320 -12.88 -9.39 5.96
N SER A 321 -12.22 -8.58 5.15
CA SER A 321 -12.37 -7.12 5.22
C SER A 321 -13.80 -6.68 4.91
N VAL A 322 -14.45 -7.24 3.88
CA VAL A 322 -15.86 -7.01 3.56
C VAL A 322 -16.77 -7.45 4.72
N TRP A 323 -16.50 -8.61 5.32
CA TRP A 323 -17.24 -9.12 6.48
C TRP A 323 -17.22 -8.14 7.65
N TYR A 324 -16.05 -7.61 7.99
CA TYR A 324 -15.95 -6.66 9.10
C TYR A 324 -16.49 -5.27 8.74
N ASN A 325 -16.21 -4.77 7.56
CA ASN A 325 -16.63 -3.45 7.16
C ASN A 325 -18.16 -3.36 7.01
N ASN A 326 -18.79 -4.34 6.37
CA ASN A 326 -20.20 -4.26 6.00
C ASN A 326 -21.17 -4.90 7.00
N PHE A 327 -20.74 -5.89 7.78
CA PHE A 327 -21.62 -6.57 8.72
C PHE A 327 -21.30 -6.21 10.18
N TYR A 328 -20.02 -6.00 10.51
CA TYR A 328 -19.62 -5.54 11.84
C TYR A 328 -19.45 -4.02 11.96
N GLU A 329 -19.65 -3.28 10.89
CA GLU A 329 -19.51 -1.82 10.83
C GLU A 329 -18.11 -1.35 11.30
N ALA A 330 -17.07 -2.11 10.97
CA ALA A 330 -15.70 -1.77 11.29
C ALA A 330 -15.16 -0.79 10.26
N GLU A 331 -15.10 0.49 10.61
CA GLU A 331 -14.68 1.58 9.72
C GLU A 331 -13.17 1.56 9.38
N THR A 332 -12.37 0.90 10.21
CA THR A 332 -10.90 0.93 10.10
C THR A 332 -10.30 -0.46 10.16
N GLU A 333 -9.14 -0.62 9.53
CA GLU A 333 -8.31 -1.83 9.59
C GLU A 333 -6.87 -1.42 9.89
N ALA A 334 -6.25 -2.04 10.91
CA ALA A 334 -4.89 -1.74 11.31
C ALA A 334 -3.90 -2.72 10.66
N ILE A 335 -2.77 -2.21 10.16
CA ILE A 335 -1.67 -3.00 9.60
C ILE A 335 -0.46 -2.82 10.50
N ILE A 336 -0.06 -3.89 11.19
CA ILE A 336 0.95 -3.84 12.25
C ILE A 336 2.11 -4.81 11.93
N PRO A 337 3.12 -4.34 11.18
CA PRO A 337 4.30 -5.15 10.91
C PRO A 337 5.22 -5.19 12.13
N TYR A 338 5.62 -6.38 12.58
CA TYR A 338 6.66 -6.58 13.57
C TYR A 338 8.02 -6.63 12.89
N ALA A 339 8.33 -5.56 12.17
CA ALA A 339 9.58 -5.33 11.46
C ALA A 339 9.76 -3.83 11.21
N GLN A 340 10.81 -3.22 11.76
CA GLN A 340 11.07 -1.79 11.59
C GLN A 340 11.28 -1.41 10.12
N TYR A 341 11.81 -2.31 9.31
CA TYR A 341 11.95 -2.13 7.86
C TYR A 341 10.62 -1.83 7.15
N LEU A 342 9.49 -2.28 7.69
CA LEU A 342 8.16 -2.04 7.14
C LEU A 342 7.47 -0.79 7.73
N SER A 343 8.23 0.16 8.29
CA SER A 343 7.68 1.38 8.91
C SER A 343 6.82 2.22 7.97
N ARG A 344 7.09 2.20 6.67
CA ARG A 344 6.30 2.91 5.65
C ARG A 344 5.20 2.07 5.00
N PHE A 345 5.05 0.79 5.39
CA PHE A 345 4.13 -0.12 4.70
C PHE A 345 2.67 0.26 4.89
N SER A 346 2.25 0.62 6.10
CA SER A 346 0.88 1.09 6.38
C SER A 346 0.56 2.38 5.61
N ALA A 347 1.49 3.34 5.56
CA ALA A 347 1.33 4.58 4.80
C ALA A 347 1.23 4.34 3.28
N TYR A 348 1.99 3.39 2.74
CA TYR A 348 1.85 2.97 1.35
C TYR A 348 0.47 2.37 1.07
N LEU A 349 -0.02 1.50 1.94
CA LEU A 349 -1.34 0.88 1.80
C LEU A 349 -2.49 1.86 1.98
N GLN A 350 -2.30 2.99 2.68
CA GLN A 350 -3.30 4.05 2.74
C GLN A 350 -3.66 4.53 1.34
N GLN A 351 -2.69 4.89 0.53
CA GLN A 351 -2.97 5.27 -0.85
C GLN A 351 -3.55 4.08 -1.64
N GLY A 352 -2.91 2.91 -1.55
CA GLY A 352 -3.35 1.72 -2.28
C GLY A 352 -4.83 1.40 -2.06
N ILE A 353 -5.27 1.34 -0.81
CA ILE A 353 -6.63 0.90 -0.43
C ILE A 353 -7.63 2.06 -0.44
N MET A 354 -7.31 3.18 0.21
CA MET A 354 -8.29 4.25 0.42
C MET A 354 -8.58 5.02 -0.87
N GLU A 355 -7.57 5.31 -1.69
CA GLU A 355 -7.77 5.96 -2.99
C GLU A 355 -8.48 5.03 -3.99
N SER A 356 -8.23 3.73 -3.92
CA SER A 356 -8.88 2.75 -4.80
C SER A 356 -10.34 2.52 -4.43
N ASN A 357 -10.63 2.26 -3.18
CA ASN A 357 -11.91 1.72 -2.75
C ASN A 357 -12.77 2.72 -1.94
N GLY A 358 -12.26 3.91 -1.64
CA GLY A 358 -13.03 5.00 -1.03
C GLY A 358 -13.98 5.63 -2.05
N LYS A 359 -15.05 4.95 -2.41
CA LYS A 359 -15.99 5.34 -3.46
C LYS A 359 -17.42 5.34 -2.93
N SER A 360 -18.20 6.37 -3.30
CA SER A 360 -19.62 6.51 -2.93
C SER A 360 -20.59 6.18 -4.06
N VAL A 361 -20.07 5.74 -5.21
CA VAL A 361 -20.86 5.47 -6.42
C VAL A 361 -20.47 4.10 -6.98
N ASP A 362 -21.47 3.29 -7.32
CA ASP A 362 -21.28 1.99 -7.94
C ASP A 362 -20.94 2.10 -9.45
N ARG A 363 -20.59 0.96 -10.08
CA ARG A 363 -20.26 0.91 -11.52
C ARG A 363 -21.42 1.28 -12.44
N SER A 364 -22.63 1.38 -11.92
CA SER A 364 -23.83 1.83 -12.67
C SER A 364 -24.11 3.32 -12.50
N GLY A 365 -23.31 4.03 -11.69
CA GLY A 365 -23.49 5.46 -11.40
C GLY A 365 -24.48 5.74 -10.27
N ASN A 366 -24.90 4.75 -9.49
CA ASN A 366 -25.78 4.93 -8.36
C ASN A 366 -25.01 5.16 -7.07
N THR A 367 -25.51 6.02 -6.19
CA THR A 367 -24.98 6.12 -4.82
C THR A 367 -25.14 4.79 -4.10
N VAL A 368 -24.05 4.31 -3.48
CA VAL A 368 -24.07 3.06 -2.72
C VAL A 368 -24.78 3.24 -1.37
N GLY A 369 -25.52 2.22 -0.94
CA GLY A 369 -26.19 2.16 0.36
C GLY A 369 -25.48 1.24 1.36
N TYR A 370 -24.18 1.04 1.18
CA TYR A 370 -23.31 0.19 2.01
C TYR A 370 -21.91 0.82 2.11
N GLU A 371 -21.15 0.43 3.11
CA GLU A 371 -19.80 0.97 3.31
C GLU A 371 -18.81 0.42 2.28
N THR A 372 -17.90 1.29 1.85
CA THR A 372 -16.77 1.00 0.97
C THR A 372 -15.50 1.65 1.52
N GLY A 373 -14.33 1.16 1.15
CA GLY A 373 -13.07 1.84 1.42
C GLY A 373 -12.72 1.95 2.89
N THR A 374 -12.23 0.87 3.49
CA THR A 374 -11.76 0.83 4.88
C THR A 374 -10.63 1.83 5.14
N ILE A 375 -10.65 2.55 6.26
CA ILE A 375 -9.57 3.44 6.68
C ILE A 375 -8.38 2.60 7.16
N ILE A 376 -7.24 2.76 6.50
CA ILE A 376 -6.00 2.03 6.79
C ILE A 376 -5.08 2.87 7.65
N TRP A 377 -4.53 2.26 8.71
CA TRP A 377 -3.55 2.87 9.59
C TRP A 377 -2.69 1.80 10.27
N GLY A 378 -1.63 2.20 10.95
CA GLY A 378 -0.78 1.28 11.69
C GLY A 378 0.67 1.75 11.73
N GLU A 379 1.41 1.15 12.66
CA GLU A 379 2.83 1.40 12.92
C GLU A 379 3.51 0.07 13.28
N PRO A 380 4.83 -0.04 13.13
CA PRO A 380 5.53 -1.25 13.53
C PRO A 380 5.35 -1.61 15.01
N GLY A 381 5.11 -2.89 15.29
CA GLY A 381 5.35 -3.45 16.62
C GLY A 381 6.87 -3.52 16.87
N THR A 382 7.32 -3.26 18.10
CA THR A 382 6.59 -3.04 19.35
C THR A 382 6.17 -1.59 19.62
N ASN A 383 6.63 -0.62 18.83
CA ASN A 383 6.33 0.81 19.01
C ASN A 383 4.83 1.08 19.07
N SER A 384 4.05 0.45 18.18
CA SER A 384 2.60 0.57 18.15
C SER A 384 1.92 0.20 19.46
N GLN A 385 2.48 -0.76 20.24
CA GLN A 385 1.94 -1.15 21.55
C GLN A 385 1.98 0.02 22.54
N HIS A 386 2.98 0.89 22.41
CA HIS A 386 3.16 2.06 23.28
C HIS A 386 2.46 3.32 22.75
N ALA A 387 1.82 3.23 21.57
CA ALA A 387 1.13 4.34 20.94
C ALA A 387 -0.40 4.19 21.01
N PHE A 388 -0.97 3.08 20.58
CA PHE A 388 -2.42 2.97 20.39
C PHE A 388 -3.05 1.61 20.75
N PHE A 389 -2.31 0.65 21.28
CA PHE A 389 -2.88 -0.65 21.68
C PHE A 389 -3.88 -0.54 22.83
N GLN A 390 -3.83 0.52 23.63
CA GLN A 390 -4.86 0.82 24.60
C GLN A 390 -6.25 0.87 23.93
N LEU A 391 -6.36 1.55 22.78
CA LEU A 391 -7.59 1.63 22.01
C LEU A 391 -8.00 0.25 21.45
N ILE A 392 -7.07 -0.51 20.89
CA ILE A 392 -7.37 -1.81 20.29
C ILE A 392 -7.86 -2.79 21.36
N HIS A 393 -7.22 -2.84 22.52
CA HIS A 393 -7.59 -3.76 23.61
C HIS A 393 -8.86 -3.37 24.35
N GLN A 394 -8.97 -2.13 24.81
CA GLN A 394 -10.02 -1.68 25.72
C GLN A 394 -10.92 -0.57 25.16
N GLY A 395 -10.66 -0.10 23.94
CA GLY A 395 -11.54 0.87 23.29
C GLY A 395 -12.87 0.27 22.83
N THR A 396 -13.81 1.14 22.49
CA THR A 396 -15.17 0.78 22.05
C THR A 396 -15.26 0.42 20.57
N LYS A 397 -14.17 0.62 19.79
CA LYS A 397 -14.15 0.32 18.35
C LYS A 397 -13.75 -1.14 18.10
N LEU A 398 -14.37 -1.75 17.09
CA LEU A 398 -13.88 -3.01 16.52
C LEU A 398 -12.85 -2.66 15.43
N ILE A 399 -11.63 -3.16 15.60
CA ILE A 399 -10.52 -2.87 14.68
C ILE A 399 -9.92 -4.20 14.24
N PRO A 400 -10.33 -4.73 13.06
CA PRO A 400 -9.64 -5.85 12.44
C PRO A 400 -8.17 -5.48 12.21
N THR A 401 -7.26 -6.40 12.48
CA THR A 401 -5.83 -6.09 12.48
C THR A 401 -5.04 -7.17 11.76
N ASP A 402 -4.21 -6.76 10.79
CA ASP A 402 -3.22 -7.60 10.14
C ASP A 402 -1.88 -7.48 10.88
N PHE A 403 -1.43 -8.58 11.50
CA PHE A 403 -0.10 -8.71 12.10
C PHE A 403 0.85 -9.36 11.09
N ILE A 404 1.97 -8.70 10.77
CA ILE A 404 2.97 -9.20 9.83
C ILE A 404 4.28 -9.43 10.58
N GLY A 405 4.84 -10.64 10.49
CA GLY A 405 6.09 -11.01 11.16
C GLY A 405 6.97 -11.90 10.29
N PHE A 406 8.22 -12.07 10.71
CA PHE A 406 9.21 -12.86 9.99
C PHE A 406 9.83 -13.90 10.93
N LYS A 407 10.03 -15.14 10.45
CA LYS A 407 10.69 -16.20 11.24
C LYS A 407 12.15 -15.89 11.50
N HIS A 408 12.82 -15.22 10.57
CA HIS A 408 14.24 -14.96 10.62
C HIS A 408 14.55 -13.47 10.47
N SER A 409 15.36 -12.93 11.38
CA SER A 409 15.88 -11.57 11.26
C SER A 409 16.98 -11.48 10.20
N LEU A 410 17.18 -10.28 9.64
CA LEU A 410 18.22 -10.05 8.63
C LEU A 410 19.64 -10.03 9.23
N HIS A 411 19.79 -9.53 10.46
CA HIS A 411 21.08 -9.37 11.13
C HIS A 411 21.43 -10.51 12.10
N ALA A 412 20.58 -11.54 12.18
CA ALA A 412 20.77 -12.73 13.03
C ALA A 412 20.93 -12.44 14.55
N ASP A 413 20.44 -11.28 15.04
CA ASP A 413 20.38 -10.98 16.47
C ASP A 413 19.20 -11.73 17.10
N LYS A 414 19.53 -12.90 17.65
CA LYS A 414 18.51 -13.82 18.17
C LYS A 414 17.78 -13.28 19.39
N ASP A 415 18.46 -12.59 20.31
CA ASP A 415 17.83 -12.08 21.55
C ASP A 415 16.77 -11.02 21.24
N HIS A 416 17.10 -10.04 20.39
CA HIS A 416 16.14 -9.03 19.96
C HIS A 416 14.99 -9.64 19.16
N HIS A 417 15.31 -10.59 18.27
CA HIS A 417 14.31 -11.23 17.43
C HIS A 417 13.31 -12.06 18.25
N ASP A 418 13.79 -12.88 19.20
CA ASP A 418 12.94 -13.66 20.08
C ASP A 418 11.99 -12.77 20.90
N LYS A 419 12.48 -11.64 21.42
CA LYS A 419 11.66 -10.66 22.16
C LYS A 419 10.60 -10.01 21.24
N LEU A 420 10.98 -9.64 20.02
CA LEU A 420 10.06 -9.07 19.03
C LEU A 420 8.94 -10.06 18.69
N MET A 421 9.30 -11.31 18.37
CA MET A 421 8.35 -12.36 17.99
C MET A 421 7.51 -12.83 19.18
N ALA A 422 8.04 -12.84 20.40
CA ALA A 422 7.25 -13.10 21.59
C ALA A 422 6.12 -12.08 21.73
N ASN A 423 6.39 -10.79 21.50
CA ASN A 423 5.35 -9.75 21.49
C ASN A 423 4.35 -9.93 20.34
N TYR A 424 4.81 -10.26 19.14
CA TYR A 424 3.96 -10.55 17.99
C TYR A 424 2.92 -11.64 18.30
N PHE A 425 3.34 -12.77 18.86
CA PHE A 425 2.43 -13.85 19.23
C PHE A 425 1.54 -13.48 20.43
N ALA A 426 2.12 -12.87 21.46
CA ALA A 426 1.38 -12.50 22.68
C ALA A 426 0.25 -11.51 22.41
N GLN A 427 0.44 -10.54 21.51
CA GLN A 427 -0.60 -9.56 21.22
C GLN A 427 -1.79 -10.19 20.49
N THR A 428 -1.57 -11.06 19.50
CA THR A 428 -2.67 -11.75 18.82
C THR A 428 -3.44 -12.69 19.77
N GLU A 429 -2.74 -13.34 20.71
CA GLU A 429 -3.36 -14.18 21.73
C GLU A 429 -4.16 -13.34 22.74
N ALA A 430 -3.61 -12.24 23.22
CA ALA A 430 -4.27 -11.34 24.16
C ALA A 430 -5.52 -10.68 23.55
N LEU A 431 -5.46 -10.26 22.30
CA LEU A 431 -6.60 -9.69 21.56
C LEU A 431 -7.74 -10.71 21.38
N MET A 432 -7.41 -11.97 21.14
CA MET A 432 -8.38 -13.06 21.04
C MET A 432 -9.02 -13.38 22.41
N ASN A 433 -8.18 -13.65 23.41
CA ASN A 433 -8.64 -14.18 24.70
C ASN A 433 -9.24 -13.10 25.61
N GLY A 434 -8.63 -11.92 25.64
CA GLY A 434 -8.91 -10.93 26.68
C GLY A 434 -8.57 -11.46 28.09
N LYS A 435 -9.15 -10.81 29.10
CA LYS A 435 -9.04 -11.20 30.50
C LYS A 435 -10.36 -10.89 31.21
N THR A 436 -11.05 -11.91 31.70
CA THR A 436 -12.36 -11.78 32.32
C THR A 436 -12.29 -11.10 33.70
N LYS A 437 -13.42 -10.58 34.18
CA LYS A 437 -13.50 -10.01 35.52
C LYS A 437 -13.10 -11.02 36.62
N ALA A 438 -13.47 -12.29 36.48
CA ALA A 438 -13.09 -13.34 37.41
C ALA A 438 -11.56 -13.54 37.47
N GLU A 439 -10.92 -13.67 36.32
CA GLU A 439 -9.45 -13.80 36.20
C GLU A 439 -8.72 -12.57 36.76
N VAL A 440 -9.27 -11.36 36.57
CA VAL A 440 -8.73 -10.12 37.15
C VAL A 440 -8.85 -10.14 38.68
N ILE A 441 -10.00 -10.53 39.23
CA ILE A 441 -10.21 -10.62 40.69
C ILE A 441 -9.23 -11.63 41.30
N GLU A 442 -9.05 -12.79 40.69
CA GLU A 442 -8.08 -13.80 41.16
C GLU A 442 -6.64 -13.26 41.18
N GLU A 443 -6.24 -12.56 40.10
CA GLU A 443 -4.93 -11.91 40.04
C GLU A 443 -4.75 -10.86 41.14
N LEU A 444 -5.74 -10.01 41.37
CA LEU A 444 -5.67 -8.97 42.40
C LEU A 444 -5.65 -9.56 43.83
N LYS A 445 -6.41 -10.65 44.06
CA LYS A 445 -6.34 -11.42 45.34
C LYS A 445 -4.95 -12.02 45.54
N SER A 446 -4.33 -12.56 44.47
CA SER A 446 -2.97 -13.11 44.55
C SER A 446 -1.92 -12.06 44.94
N LYS A 447 -2.18 -10.79 44.59
CA LYS A 447 -1.37 -9.62 44.96
C LYS A 447 -1.71 -9.08 46.37
N LYS A 448 -2.61 -9.75 47.12
CA LYS A 448 -3.03 -9.42 48.49
C LYS A 448 -3.70 -8.05 48.62
N LEU A 449 -4.42 -7.57 47.59
CA LEU A 449 -5.25 -6.38 47.70
C LEU A 449 -6.50 -6.68 48.55
N SER A 450 -7.03 -5.66 49.26
CA SER A 450 -8.30 -5.74 49.98
C SER A 450 -9.49 -5.86 49.01
N GLU A 451 -10.62 -6.39 49.48
CA GLU A 451 -11.84 -6.51 48.68
C GLU A 451 -12.27 -5.15 48.10
N LYS A 452 -12.16 -4.08 48.85
CA LYS A 452 -12.48 -2.73 48.39
C LYS A 452 -11.58 -2.28 47.25
N GLU A 453 -10.26 -2.46 47.35
CA GLU A 453 -9.32 -2.13 46.29
C GLU A 453 -9.56 -2.98 45.04
N ILE A 454 -9.94 -4.26 45.22
CA ILE A 454 -10.28 -5.17 44.11
C ILE A 454 -11.53 -4.67 43.38
N ASP A 455 -12.60 -4.32 44.10
CA ASP A 455 -13.84 -3.83 43.51
C ASP A 455 -13.64 -2.50 42.77
N GLU A 456 -12.83 -1.60 43.29
CA GLU A 456 -12.49 -0.33 42.68
C GLU A 456 -11.61 -0.50 41.44
N LEU A 457 -10.66 -1.45 41.43
CA LEU A 457 -9.66 -1.59 40.36
C LEU A 457 -10.05 -2.59 39.25
N ALA A 458 -10.80 -3.64 39.61
CA ALA A 458 -11.10 -4.74 38.68
C ALA A 458 -11.77 -4.27 37.36
N PRO A 459 -12.75 -3.34 37.36
CA PRO A 459 -13.38 -2.89 36.13
C PRO A 459 -12.38 -2.34 35.08
N PHE A 460 -11.31 -1.68 35.52
CA PHE A 460 -10.30 -1.06 34.66
C PHE A 460 -9.27 -2.05 34.12
N LYS A 461 -9.22 -3.27 34.64
CA LYS A 461 -8.27 -4.33 34.27
C LYS A 461 -8.89 -5.46 33.46
N VAL A 462 -10.18 -5.37 33.15
CA VAL A 462 -10.87 -6.32 32.27
C VAL A 462 -10.51 -6.01 30.82
N PHE A 463 -10.20 -7.06 30.08
CA PHE A 463 -10.00 -7.01 28.62
C PHE A 463 -11.08 -7.88 27.98
N THR A 464 -11.93 -7.30 27.16
CA THR A 464 -13.06 -8.03 26.55
C THR A 464 -12.60 -9.16 25.64
N GLY A 465 -11.41 -9.04 25.04
CA GLY A 465 -10.97 -9.96 24.00
C GLY A 465 -11.85 -9.88 22.75
N ASN A 466 -11.98 -11.02 22.06
CA ASN A 466 -12.83 -11.16 20.87
C ASN A 466 -12.51 -10.16 19.75
N LYS A 467 -11.24 -9.69 19.70
CA LYS A 467 -10.75 -8.76 18.68
C LYS A 467 -10.16 -9.56 17.52
N PRO A 468 -10.64 -9.33 16.29
CA PRO A 468 -10.22 -10.13 15.13
C PRO A 468 -8.81 -9.77 14.68
N THR A 469 -8.01 -10.79 14.37
CA THR A 469 -6.67 -10.62 13.81
C THR A 469 -6.39 -11.61 12.70
N ASN A 470 -5.71 -11.15 11.65
CA ASN A 470 -4.96 -11.96 10.73
C ASN A 470 -3.49 -12.00 11.16
N THR A 471 -2.83 -13.12 11.00
CA THR A 471 -1.42 -13.30 11.32
C THR A 471 -0.70 -13.78 10.07
N ILE A 472 0.17 -12.94 9.52
CA ILE A 472 0.98 -13.25 8.32
C ILE A 472 2.42 -13.47 8.81
N LEU A 473 2.85 -14.72 8.83
CA LEU A 473 4.21 -15.11 9.21
C LEU A 473 4.98 -15.53 7.97
N ILE A 474 6.02 -14.77 7.65
CA ILE A 474 6.85 -14.94 6.45
C ILE A 474 8.21 -15.49 6.89
N ASP A 475 8.87 -16.30 6.06
CA ASP A 475 10.16 -16.88 6.43
C ASP A 475 11.22 -15.80 6.70
N LYS A 476 11.46 -14.90 5.75
CA LYS A 476 12.43 -13.81 5.86
C LYS A 476 12.03 -12.62 4.98
N LEU A 477 12.36 -11.40 5.40
CA LEU A 477 12.19 -10.22 4.56
C LEU A 477 13.27 -10.21 3.46
N THR A 478 12.87 -10.55 2.25
CA THR A 478 13.69 -10.52 1.04
C THR A 478 13.02 -9.63 -0.01
N PRO A 479 13.72 -9.19 -1.06
CA PRO A 479 13.06 -8.51 -2.18
C PRO A 479 11.88 -9.32 -2.72
N LYS A 480 12.04 -10.63 -2.88
CA LYS A 480 10.99 -11.53 -3.38
C LYS A 480 9.78 -11.58 -2.44
N SER A 481 9.98 -11.84 -1.14
CA SER A 481 8.87 -11.93 -0.18
C SER A 481 8.17 -10.58 0.00
N LEU A 482 8.88 -9.45 -0.11
CA LEU A 482 8.26 -8.12 -0.11
C LEU A 482 7.39 -7.91 -1.35
N GLY A 483 7.85 -8.32 -2.52
CA GLY A 483 7.07 -8.27 -3.75
C GLY A 483 5.78 -9.07 -3.64
N SER A 484 5.87 -10.30 -3.11
CA SER A 484 4.71 -11.13 -2.82
C SER A 484 3.74 -10.46 -1.85
N LEU A 485 4.25 -9.91 -0.74
CA LEU A 485 3.42 -9.25 0.28
C LEU A 485 2.65 -8.05 -0.30
N ILE A 486 3.31 -7.21 -1.09
CA ILE A 486 2.67 -6.06 -1.75
C ILE A 486 1.55 -6.53 -2.69
N ALA A 487 1.84 -7.53 -3.53
CA ALA A 487 0.87 -8.03 -4.51
C ALA A 487 -0.34 -8.72 -3.85
N LEU A 488 -0.20 -9.36 -2.68
CA LEU A 488 -1.33 -9.88 -1.90
C LEU A 488 -2.33 -8.75 -1.58
N TYR A 489 -1.85 -7.58 -1.15
CA TYR A 489 -2.72 -6.43 -0.87
C TYR A 489 -3.28 -5.78 -2.14
N GLU A 490 -2.52 -5.72 -3.24
CA GLU A 490 -3.03 -5.22 -4.52
C GLU A 490 -4.22 -6.06 -5.01
N HIS A 491 -4.13 -7.38 -4.93
CA HIS A 491 -5.23 -8.26 -5.30
C HIS A 491 -6.39 -8.22 -4.29
N LYS A 492 -6.12 -8.06 -2.98
CA LYS A 492 -7.16 -7.76 -1.97
C LYS A 492 -7.98 -6.53 -2.38
N ILE A 493 -7.32 -5.44 -2.80
CA ILE A 493 -7.98 -4.22 -3.29
C ILE A 493 -8.90 -4.51 -4.48
N PHE A 494 -8.42 -5.27 -5.47
CA PHE A 494 -9.21 -5.63 -6.63
C PHE A 494 -10.45 -6.44 -6.25
N VAL A 495 -10.30 -7.47 -5.42
CA VAL A 495 -11.41 -8.31 -4.97
C VAL A 495 -12.46 -7.49 -4.21
N GLN A 496 -12.04 -6.62 -3.30
CA GLN A 496 -12.94 -5.70 -2.59
C GLN A 496 -13.73 -4.84 -3.58
N GLY A 497 -13.07 -4.24 -4.58
CA GLY A 497 -13.71 -3.41 -5.59
C GLY A 497 -14.71 -4.18 -6.45
N VAL A 498 -14.45 -5.47 -6.73
CA VAL A 498 -15.39 -6.34 -7.42
C VAL A 498 -16.63 -6.60 -6.56
N ILE A 499 -16.44 -6.96 -5.29
CA ILE A 499 -17.54 -7.25 -4.36
C ILE A 499 -18.39 -6.00 -4.12
N TRP A 500 -17.78 -4.85 -3.88
CA TRP A 500 -18.49 -3.57 -3.67
C TRP A 500 -19.04 -2.94 -4.96
N ASN A 501 -18.84 -3.57 -6.10
CA ASN A 501 -19.32 -3.05 -7.40
C ASN A 501 -18.83 -1.63 -7.70
N ILE A 502 -17.57 -1.29 -7.38
CA ILE A 502 -16.98 0.04 -7.55
C ILE A 502 -15.79 0.01 -8.52
N PHE A 503 -15.44 1.17 -9.09
CA PHE A 503 -14.23 1.34 -9.88
C PHE A 503 -13.03 1.65 -8.99
N SER A 504 -12.15 0.65 -8.78
CA SER A 504 -10.99 0.77 -7.90
C SER A 504 -9.79 1.49 -8.51
N TYR A 505 -9.79 1.76 -9.81
CA TYR A 505 -8.58 2.22 -10.52
C TYR A 505 -8.64 3.64 -11.04
N ASP A 506 -9.75 4.37 -10.83
CA ASP A 506 -9.86 5.81 -11.00
C ASP A 506 -9.64 6.57 -9.68
N GLN A 507 -9.56 7.92 -9.74
CA GLN A 507 -9.36 8.77 -8.57
C GLN A 507 -9.99 10.17 -8.73
N TRP A 508 -11.21 10.26 -9.22
CA TRP A 508 -11.92 11.54 -9.46
C TRP A 508 -12.02 12.43 -8.21
N GLY A 509 -12.05 11.82 -7.01
CA GLY A 509 -12.15 12.54 -5.74
C GLY A 509 -11.01 13.50 -5.42
N VAL A 510 -9.86 13.37 -6.08
CA VAL A 510 -8.70 14.26 -5.85
C VAL A 510 -8.65 15.45 -6.82
N GLU A 511 -9.55 15.52 -7.83
CA GLU A 511 -9.46 16.53 -8.89
C GLU A 511 -10.00 17.90 -8.46
N LEU A 512 -11.10 17.94 -7.68
CA LEU A 512 -11.71 19.20 -7.25
C LEU A 512 -10.73 20.07 -6.43
N GLY A 513 -10.00 19.46 -5.50
CA GLY A 513 -9.02 20.18 -4.69
C GLY A 513 -7.91 20.81 -5.53
N LYS A 514 -7.43 20.13 -6.56
CA LYS A 514 -6.42 20.66 -7.49
C LYS A 514 -6.93 21.86 -8.28
N GLN A 515 -8.17 21.79 -8.78
CA GLN A 515 -8.82 22.89 -9.51
C GLN A 515 -8.93 24.15 -8.62
N LEU A 516 -9.42 23.98 -7.40
CA LEU A 516 -9.54 25.08 -6.44
C LEU A 516 -8.17 25.64 -6.04
N ALA A 517 -7.16 24.77 -5.85
CA ALA A 517 -5.80 25.22 -5.54
C ALA A 517 -5.22 26.12 -6.62
N GLY A 518 -5.47 25.83 -7.91
CA GLY A 518 -5.06 26.71 -9.01
C GLY A 518 -5.70 28.10 -8.94
N THR A 519 -7.01 28.19 -8.65
CA THR A 519 -7.73 29.46 -8.46
C THR A 519 -7.17 30.23 -7.27
N ILE A 520 -7.00 29.57 -6.12
CA ILE A 520 -6.48 30.17 -4.90
C ILE A 520 -5.04 30.65 -5.07
N LEU A 521 -4.20 29.93 -5.80
CA LEU A 521 -2.85 30.34 -6.09
C LEU A 521 -2.82 31.68 -6.87
N ASN A 522 -3.68 31.83 -7.88
CA ASN A 522 -3.84 33.07 -8.60
C ASN A 522 -4.27 34.21 -7.66
N ASP A 523 -5.21 33.98 -6.74
CA ASP A 523 -5.64 34.96 -5.77
C ASP A 523 -4.55 35.37 -4.75
N ILE A 524 -3.70 34.43 -4.38
CA ILE A 524 -2.53 34.71 -3.54
C ILE A 524 -1.54 35.65 -4.28
N GLN A 525 -1.33 35.43 -5.57
CA GLN A 525 -0.36 36.17 -6.39
C GLN A 525 -0.91 37.52 -6.91
N SER A 526 -2.23 37.70 -6.99
CA SER A 526 -2.88 38.92 -7.49
C SER A 526 -3.27 39.87 -6.35
N SER A 527 -3.61 41.11 -6.68
CA SER A 527 -4.19 42.08 -5.74
C SER A 527 -5.68 41.85 -5.49
N GLU A 528 -6.37 41.18 -6.42
CA GLU A 528 -7.79 40.90 -6.34
C GLU A 528 -8.00 39.46 -5.89
N ILE A 529 -9.00 39.22 -5.06
CA ILE A 529 -9.40 37.89 -4.58
C ILE A 529 -10.74 37.56 -5.21
N SER A 530 -10.83 36.41 -5.86
CA SER A 530 -12.06 35.92 -6.46
C SER A 530 -13.12 35.57 -5.40
N LYS A 531 -14.31 35.15 -5.83
CA LYS A 531 -15.40 34.81 -4.92
C LYS A 531 -15.14 33.47 -4.24
N HIS A 532 -14.98 33.52 -2.92
CA HIS A 532 -14.88 32.33 -2.05
C HIS A 532 -15.96 32.36 -0.97
N ASP A 533 -16.09 31.27 -0.23
CA ASP A 533 -16.82 31.27 1.03
C ASP A 533 -16.16 32.19 2.06
N SER A 534 -16.91 32.60 3.08
CA SER A 534 -16.43 33.58 4.07
C SER A 534 -15.21 33.10 4.88
N SER A 535 -15.06 31.81 5.08
CA SER A 535 -13.92 31.24 5.80
C SER A 535 -12.64 31.30 4.93
N THR A 536 -12.71 30.80 3.71
CA THR A 536 -11.60 30.82 2.76
C THR A 536 -11.14 32.26 2.48
N LEU A 537 -12.08 33.19 2.25
CA LEU A 537 -11.79 34.60 2.04
C LEU A 537 -11.03 35.21 3.23
N ARG A 538 -11.49 34.95 4.46
CA ARG A 538 -10.85 35.44 5.68
C ARG A 538 -9.43 34.90 5.85
N LEU A 539 -9.21 33.61 5.60
CA LEU A 539 -7.91 32.97 5.68
C LEU A 539 -6.93 33.56 4.64
N LEU A 540 -7.36 33.73 3.39
CA LEU A 540 -6.57 34.36 2.34
C LEU A 540 -6.18 35.81 2.70
N GLN A 541 -7.12 36.60 3.20
CA GLN A 541 -6.87 37.97 3.67
C GLN A 541 -5.86 38.02 4.83
N HIS A 542 -5.87 37.02 5.70
CA HIS A 542 -4.89 36.93 6.80
C HIS A 542 -3.52 36.48 6.30
N PHE A 543 -3.47 35.51 5.39
CA PHE A 543 -2.23 35.00 4.80
C PHE A 543 -1.47 36.08 4.00
N LYS A 544 -2.20 37.00 3.32
CA LYS A 544 -1.61 38.07 2.49
C LYS A 544 -1.14 39.31 3.29
N LYS A 545 -1.40 39.38 4.59
CA LYS A 545 -0.92 40.44 5.50
C LYS A 545 0.54 40.20 5.94
#